data_0694c2111c2e6664b1f0a39beef2fb62
#
_entry.id   0694c2111c2e6664b1f0a39beef2fb62
#
_cell.length_a   1.000
_cell.length_b   1.000
_cell.length_c   1.000
_cell.angle_alpha   90.00
_cell.angle_beta   90.00
_cell.angle_gamma   90.00
#
_symmetry.space_group_name_H-M   'P 1'
#
loop_
_entity.id
_entity.type
_entity.pdbx_description
1 polymer ?
#
loop_
_entity_poly.entity_id
_entity_poly.type
_entity_poly.pdbx_seq_one_letter_code
_entity_poly.pdbx_strand_id
1 'polypeptide(L)'
;ISATVWQNWGPNTANTWRQVPELAGGGFLFDTGAHMLNTVVDLAGEGFAEVAAWLDNQGRPVETLGVVMGRLQSGAWVTMHACGETIPSCASDVRVFGDRAILRTGIWGERLEIQRYGRGHLRKVSVSASLGVWEQFLAVRRGEMPNPCPPEVGLRMAALYDAIRASSEDGGRPVRVQPEEAS
;
A
#
# COMPACT_ATOMS: atom_id res chain seq x y z
N ILE A 1 8.29 2.28 9.12
CA ILE A 1 7.86 1.19 8.20
C ILE A 1 8.59 1.39 6.87
N SER A 2 8.95 0.31 6.18
CA SER A 2 9.44 0.33 4.81
C SER A 2 8.64 -0.66 3.97
N ALA A 3 8.17 -0.24 2.80
CA ALA A 3 7.37 -1.08 1.91
C ALA A 3 7.80 -0.92 0.46
N THR A 4 7.80 -2.02 -0.27
CA THR A 4 8.12 -2.04 -1.70
C THR A 4 7.21 -3.02 -2.42
N VAL A 5 6.73 -2.63 -3.59
CA VAL A 5 6.01 -3.51 -4.53
C VAL A 5 6.56 -3.32 -5.94
N TRP A 6 6.73 -4.43 -6.67
CA TRP A 6 7.15 -4.38 -8.06
C TRP A 6 6.43 -5.41 -8.90
N GLN A 7 6.23 -5.08 -10.16
CA GLN A 7 5.53 -5.93 -11.13
C GLN A 7 5.91 -5.53 -12.56
N ASN A 8 5.90 -6.46 -13.48
CA ASN A 8 5.93 -6.16 -14.92
C ASN A 8 4.55 -5.64 -15.39
N TRP A 9 4.08 -4.58 -14.74
CA TRP A 9 2.73 -4.05 -14.90
C TRP A 9 2.57 -3.25 -16.20
N GLY A 10 3.50 -2.33 -16.46
CA GLY A 10 3.42 -1.44 -17.61
C GLY A 10 3.34 -2.19 -18.94
N PRO A 11 4.25 -3.16 -19.24
CA PRO A 11 4.11 -4.00 -20.42
C PRO A 11 2.84 -4.85 -20.43
N ASN A 12 2.45 -5.44 -19.29
CA ASN A 12 1.30 -6.35 -19.21
C ASN A 12 -0.06 -5.64 -19.35
N THR A 13 -0.13 -4.35 -19.06
CA THR A 13 -1.36 -3.54 -19.15
C THR A 13 -1.37 -2.61 -20.36
N ALA A 14 -0.36 -2.68 -21.22
CA ALA A 14 -0.30 -1.86 -22.44
C ALA A 14 -1.56 -2.06 -23.27
N ASN A 15 -2.10 -0.95 -23.79
CA ASN A 15 -3.34 -0.91 -24.60
C ASN A 15 -4.61 -1.39 -23.87
N THR A 16 -4.61 -1.40 -22.53
CA THR A 16 -5.81 -1.64 -21.73
C THR A 16 -6.31 -0.33 -21.10
N TRP A 17 -7.52 -0.35 -20.55
CA TRP A 17 -8.13 0.79 -19.84
C TRP A 17 -7.25 1.29 -18.67
N ARG A 18 -6.39 0.42 -18.11
CA ARG A 18 -5.47 0.77 -17.01
C ARG A 18 -4.43 1.82 -17.37
N GLN A 19 -4.16 2.00 -18.65
CA GLN A 19 -3.25 3.04 -19.15
C GLN A 19 -3.99 4.16 -19.91
N VAL A 20 -5.28 4.31 -19.66
CA VAL A 20 -6.11 5.44 -20.13
C VAL A 20 -6.40 6.33 -18.92
N PRO A 21 -5.74 7.50 -18.76
CA PRO A 21 -5.81 8.32 -17.54
C PRO A 21 -7.23 8.63 -17.08
N GLU A 22 -8.13 8.93 -18.04
CA GLU A 22 -9.52 9.31 -17.77
C GLU A 22 -10.37 8.14 -17.24
N LEU A 23 -9.93 6.91 -17.47
CA LEU A 23 -10.63 5.68 -17.03
C LEU A 23 -9.99 5.05 -15.80
N ALA A 24 -8.65 5.15 -15.70
CA ALA A 24 -7.88 4.48 -14.66
C ALA A 24 -7.85 5.24 -13.34
N GLY A 25 -7.89 6.57 -13.39
CA GLY A 25 -7.75 7.43 -12.20
C GLY A 25 -6.33 7.52 -11.64
N GLY A 26 -5.43 6.65 -12.07
CA GLY A 26 -4.02 6.58 -11.70
C GLY A 26 -3.34 5.42 -12.41
N GLY A 27 -2.05 5.20 -12.14
CA GLY A 27 -1.26 4.14 -12.74
C GLY A 27 -0.96 2.99 -11.76
N PHE A 28 0.30 2.54 -11.77
CA PHE A 28 0.71 1.37 -11.00
C PHE A 28 0.56 1.55 -9.49
N LEU A 29 0.86 2.74 -8.95
CA LEU A 29 0.71 3.00 -7.52
C LEU A 29 -0.76 2.99 -7.09
N PHE A 30 -1.68 3.47 -7.95
CA PHE A 30 -3.10 3.46 -7.68
C PHE A 30 -3.75 2.08 -7.89
N ASP A 31 -3.28 1.29 -8.86
CA ASP A 31 -3.76 -0.07 -9.14
C ASP A 31 -3.14 -1.08 -8.14
N THR A 32 -2.01 -1.66 -8.46
CA THR A 32 -1.35 -2.66 -7.60
C THR A 32 -0.79 -2.05 -6.32
N GLY A 33 -0.26 -0.83 -6.40
CA GLY A 33 0.28 -0.11 -5.23
C GLY A 33 -0.75 0.21 -4.16
N ALA A 34 -2.04 0.28 -4.49
CA ALA A 34 -3.14 0.43 -3.53
C ALA A 34 -3.10 -0.62 -2.42
N HIS A 35 -2.72 -1.86 -2.75
CA HIS A 35 -2.51 -2.91 -1.75
C HIS A 35 -1.39 -2.55 -0.77
N MET A 36 -0.30 -1.94 -1.25
CA MET A 36 0.81 -1.47 -0.38
C MET A 36 0.36 -0.32 0.51
N LEU A 37 -0.31 0.69 -0.05
CA LEU A 37 -0.81 1.83 0.70
C LEU A 37 -1.72 1.38 1.84
N ASN A 38 -2.68 0.50 1.55
CA ASN A 38 -3.60 -0.03 2.55
C ASN A 38 -2.88 -0.90 3.59
N THR A 39 -2.00 -1.82 3.17
CA THR A 39 -1.25 -2.70 4.08
C THR A 39 -0.42 -1.91 5.09
N VAL A 40 0.20 -0.80 4.67
CA VAL A 40 1.00 0.06 5.57
C VAL A 40 0.11 0.68 6.64
N VAL A 41 -1.05 1.22 6.28
CA VAL A 41 -1.99 1.84 7.22
C VAL A 41 -2.58 0.78 8.18
N ASP A 42 -2.96 -0.39 7.66
CA ASP A 42 -3.49 -1.48 8.49
C ASP A 42 -2.46 -2.01 9.50
N LEU A 43 -1.20 -2.18 9.08
CA LEU A 43 -0.12 -2.61 9.97
C LEU A 43 0.25 -1.54 11.00
N ALA A 44 0.15 -0.26 10.64
CA ALA A 44 0.40 0.85 11.56
C ALA A 44 -0.74 1.03 12.58
N GLY A 45 -1.97 0.69 12.20
CA GLY A 45 -3.17 0.97 12.99
C GLY A 45 -3.55 2.45 13.03
N GLU A 46 -2.96 3.28 12.16
CA GLU A 46 -3.18 4.72 12.08
C GLU A 46 -2.93 5.25 10.67
N GLY A 47 -3.48 6.44 10.37
CA GLY A 47 -3.31 7.10 9.08
C GLY A 47 -2.04 7.94 8.98
N PHE A 48 -1.78 8.43 7.75
CA PHE A 48 -0.72 9.38 7.48
C PHE A 48 -1.13 10.80 7.92
N ALA A 49 -0.18 11.54 8.52
CA ALA A 49 -0.32 12.97 8.77
C ALA A 49 0.09 13.80 7.54
N GLU A 50 1.20 13.39 6.90
CA GLU A 50 1.72 14.05 5.71
C GLU A 50 2.52 13.08 4.84
N VAL A 51 2.64 13.39 3.55
CA VAL A 51 3.45 12.64 2.58
C VAL A 51 4.24 13.58 1.67
N ALA A 52 5.41 13.13 1.23
CA ALA A 52 6.20 13.71 0.15
C ALA A 52 6.45 12.63 -0.90
N ALA A 53 6.22 12.93 -2.17
CA ALA A 53 6.22 11.89 -3.20
C ALA A 53 6.74 12.38 -4.54
N TRP A 54 7.26 11.44 -5.32
CA TRP A 54 7.60 11.58 -6.73
C TRP A 54 6.99 10.43 -7.50
N LEU A 55 6.23 10.76 -8.53
CA LEU A 55 5.63 9.82 -9.48
C LEU A 55 6.27 10.04 -10.84
N ASP A 56 6.54 8.95 -11.57
CA ASP A 56 7.12 9.00 -12.91
C ASP A 56 6.37 8.04 -13.83
N ASN A 57 5.96 8.55 -14.96
CA ASN A 57 5.25 7.77 -15.98
C ASN A 57 6.19 6.90 -16.82
N GLN A 58 7.49 7.20 -16.85
CA GLN A 58 8.50 6.51 -17.66
C GLN A 58 8.10 6.37 -19.14
N GLY A 59 7.51 7.42 -19.69
CA GLY A 59 7.05 7.47 -21.08
C GLY A 59 5.68 6.79 -21.33
N ARG A 60 4.96 6.38 -20.29
CA ARG A 60 3.60 5.84 -20.40
C ARG A 60 2.54 6.90 -20.13
N PRO A 61 1.26 6.64 -20.46
CA PRO A 61 0.17 7.59 -20.20
C PRO A 61 -0.09 7.83 -18.69
N VAL A 62 0.24 6.88 -17.82
CA VAL A 62 0.03 6.92 -16.38
C VAL A 62 1.33 6.60 -15.63
N GLU A 63 1.40 6.91 -14.33
CA GLU A 63 2.59 6.62 -13.55
C GLU A 63 2.84 5.11 -13.42
N THR A 64 4.12 4.72 -13.58
CA THR A 64 4.59 3.36 -13.40
C THR A 64 5.64 3.23 -12.29
N LEU A 65 6.18 4.37 -11.84
CA LEU A 65 7.10 4.46 -10.71
C LEU A 65 6.55 5.43 -9.68
N GLY A 66 6.62 5.05 -8.40
CA GLY A 66 6.29 5.92 -7.28
C GLY A 66 7.27 5.75 -6.13
N VAL A 67 7.79 6.88 -5.61
CA VAL A 67 8.56 6.94 -4.38
C VAL A 67 7.82 7.85 -3.42
N VAL A 68 7.52 7.34 -2.23
CA VAL A 68 6.75 8.08 -1.22
C VAL A 68 7.48 8.00 0.12
N MET A 69 7.65 9.13 0.75
CA MET A 69 8.04 9.26 2.15
C MET A 69 6.88 9.87 2.91
N GLY A 70 6.52 9.29 4.06
CA GLY A 70 5.41 9.78 4.86
C GLY A 70 5.67 9.76 6.34
N ARG A 71 4.88 10.51 7.07
CA ARG A 71 4.84 10.53 8.52
C ARG A 71 3.44 10.17 8.98
N LEU A 72 3.34 9.17 9.85
CA LEU A 72 2.08 8.76 10.48
C LEU A 72 1.65 9.77 11.54
N GLN A 73 0.41 9.67 12.01
CA GLN A 73 -0.13 10.56 13.05
C GLN A 73 0.66 10.49 14.36
N SER A 74 1.20 9.32 14.71
CA SER A 74 2.13 9.13 15.84
C SER A 74 3.50 9.78 15.66
N GLY A 75 3.84 10.22 14.44
CA GLY A 75 5.16 10.71 14.06
C GLY A 75 6.10 9.63 13.50
N ALA A 76 5.68 8.38 13.42
CA ALA A 76 6.48 7.31 12.84
C ALA A 76 6.70 7.53 11.33
N TRP A 77 7.90 7.20 10.84
CA TRP A 77 8.27 7.35 9.44
C TRP A 77 7.94 6.13 8.60
N VAL A 78 7.52 6.41 7.38
CA VAL A 78 7.21 5.41 6.34
C VAL A 78 7.96 5.74 5.07
N THR A 79 8.57 4.73 4.43
CA THR A 79 9.09 4.82 3.07
C THR A 79 8.42 3.78 2.20
N MET A 80 7.96 4.18 1.01
CA MET A 80 7.30 3.29 0.06
C MET A 80 7.89 3.46 -1.34
N HIS A 81 8.04 2.35 -2.04
CA HIS A 81 8.50 2.31 -3.42
C HIS A 81 7.62 1.37 -4.24
N ALA A 82 7.08 1.86 -5.34
CA ALA A 82 6.28 1.10 -6.29
C ALA A 82 6.95 1.14 -7.66
N CYS A 83 7.22 -0.01 -8.29
CA CYS A 83 7.82 -0.10 -9.61
C CYS A 83 7.03 -1.02 -10.52
N GLY A 84 6.36 -0.45 -11.52
CA GLY A 84 5.55 -1.15 -12.52
C GLY A 84 6.32 -1.53 -13.79
N GLU A 85 7.60 -1.17 -13.89
CA GLU A 85 8.47 -1.41 -15.06
C GLU A 85 9.61 -2.34 -14.69
N THR A 86 9.31 -3.61 -14.42
CA THR A 86 10.33 -4.62 -14.11
C THR A 86 10.37 -5.72 -15.18
N ILE A 87 11.38 -6.58 -15.10
CA ILE A 87 11.35 -7.88 -15.81
C ILE A 87 10.09 -8.66 -15.42
N PRO A 88 9.67 -9.70 -16.17
CA PRO A 88 8.52 -10.52 -15.82
C PRO A 88 8.62 -11.07 -14.39
N SER A 89 8.01 -10.37 -13.44
CA SER A 89 8.02 -10.66 -12.01
C SER A 89 6.86 -9.95 -11.33
N CYS A 90 6.51 -10.41 -10.13
CA CYS A 90 5.57 -9.73 -9.24
C CYS A 90 5.92 -10.12 -7.80
N ALA A 91 6.27 -9.16 -6.96
CA ALA A 91 6.53 -9.42 -5.54
C ALA A 91 6.43 -8.14 -4.70
N SER A 92 6.54 -8.31 -3.37
CA SER A 92 6.51 -7.22 -2.42
C SER A 92 7.36 -7.52 -1.18
N ASP A 93 7.73 -6.48 -0.45
CA ASP A 93 8.41 -6.58 0.85
C ASP A 93 7.91 -5.43 1.75
N VAL A 94 7.37 -5.76 2.91
CA VAL A 94 6.94 -4.79 3.90
C VAL A 94 7.61 -5.12 5.23
N ARG A 95 8.26 -4.13 5.85
CA ARG A 95 8.93 -4.27 7.15
C ARG A 95 8.47 -3.21 8.12
N VAL A 96 8.12 -3.66 9.33
CA VAL A 96 7.83 -2.80 10.47
C VAL A 96 8.98 -2.93 11.45
N PHE A 97 9.64 -1.80 11.75
CA PHE A 97 10.76 -1.73 12.69
C PHE A 97 10.24 -1.19 14.02
N GLY A 98 10.08 -2.07 14.98
CA GLY A 98 9.70 -1.73 16.35
C GLY A 98 10.86 -1.91 17.34
N ASP A 99 10.66 -1.45 18.56
CA ASP A 99 11.63 -1.52 19.65
C ASP A 99 11.88 -2.95 20.16
N ARG A 100 10.90 -3.83 20.02
CA ARG A 100 10.94 -5.22 20.52
C ARG A 100 11.09 -6.26 19.41
N ALA A 101 10.78 -5.90 18.18
CA ALA A 101 10.83 -6.81 17.03
C ALA A 101 10.85 -6.07 15.70
N ILE A 102 11.37 -6.75 14.68
CA ILE A 102 11.15 -6.42 13.27
C ILE A 102 10.17 -7.45 12.71
N LEU A 103 9.10 -6.97 12.09
CA LEU A 103 8.16 -7.79 11.33
C LEU A 103 8.46 -7.66 9.84
N ARG A 104 8.27 -8.75 9.09
CA ARG A 104 8.33 -8.75 7.64
C ARG A 104 7.14 -9.51 7.07
N THR A 105 6.46 -8.89 6.13
CA THR A 105 5.34 -9.49 5.38
C THR A 105 5.40 -9.06 3.91
N GLY A 106 4.40 -9.43 3.13
CA GLY A 106 4.13 -8.86 1.82
C GLY A 106 2.75 -8.23 1.78
N ILE A 107 2.45 -7.51 0.70
CA ILE A 107 1.18 -6.79 0.57
C ILE A 107 -0.02 -7.72 0.33
N TRP A 108 0.22 -8.98 -0.01
CA TRP A 108 -0.80 -10.01 -0.18
C TRP A 108 -0.83 -11.03 0.97
N GLY A 109 -0.06 -10.78 2.05
CA GLY A 109 0.00 -11.71 3.20
C GLY A 109 0.72 -13.03 2.90
N GLU A 110 1.53 -13.09 1.84
CA GLU A 110 2.21 -14.30 1.37
C GLU A 110 3.26 -14.84 2.33
N ARG A 111 3.64 -14.07 3.33
CA ARG A 111 4.58 -14.47 4.40
C ARG A 111 4.33 -13.67 5.67
N LEU A 112 4.74 -14.25 6.79
CA LEU A 112 4.94 -13.51 8.03
C LEU A 112 6.23 -14.02 8.68
N GLU A 113 7.16 -13.10 8.93
CA GLU A 113 8.43 -13.37 9.57
C GLU A 113 8.65 -12.37 10.71
N ILE A 114 9.28 -12.82 11.79
CA ILE A 114 9.59 -11.98 12.95
C ILE A 114 11.05 -12.18 13.39
N GLN A 115 11.74 -11.07 13.64
CA GLN A 115 12.99 -11.04 14.38
C GLN A 115 12.73 -10.35 15.72
N ARG A 116 12.82 -11.09 16.82
CA ARG A 116 12.65 -10.55 18.17
C ARG A 116 13.96 -9.93 18.67
N TYR A 117 13.85 -8.97 19.59
CA TYR A 117 15.00 -8.40 20.28
C TYR A 117 15.93 -9.50 20.81
N GLY A 118 17.24 -9.33 20.65
CA GLY A 118 18.24 -10.33 21.04
C GLY A 118 18.37 -11.54 20.12
N ARG A 119 17.67 -11.56 18.96
CA ARG A 119 17.79 -12.62 17.94
C ARG A 119 18.38 -12.07 16.65
N GLY A 120 19.33 -12.80 16.06
CA GLY A 120 20.11 -12.33 14.90
C GLY A 120 19.42 -12.44 13.54
N HIS A 121 18.23 -13.08 13.44
CA HIS A 121 17.60 -13.34 12.15
C HIS A 121 16.07 -13.42 12.23
N LEU A 122 15.42 -13.16 11.10
CA LEU A 122 13.99 -13.36 10.89
C LEU A 122 13.64 -14.85 10.96
N ARG A 123 12.50 -15.17 11.57
CA ARG A 123 11.93 -16.53 11.60
C ARG A 123 10.51 -16.50 11.10
N LYS A 124 10.15 -17.48 10.29
CA LYS A 124 8.78 -17.69 9.83
C LYS A 124 7.83 -17.86 11.00
N VAL A 125 6.67 -17.24 10.91
CA VAL A 125 5.56 -17.41 11.84
C VAL A 125 4.45 -18.13 11.09
N SER A 126 3.99 -19.24 11.64
CA SER A 126 2.77 -19.91 11.14
C SER A 126 1.56 -19.12 11.62
N VAL A 127 0.70 -18.79 10.68
CA VAL A 127 -0.61 -18.19 10.95
C VAL A 127 -1.69 -19.16 10.48
N SER A 128 -2.83 -19.15 11.16
CA SER A 128 -3.99 -19.94 10.73
C SER A 128 -4.45 -19.45 9.35
N ALA A 129 -4.94 -20.37 8.53
CA ALA A 129 -5.56 -19.98 7.28
C ALA A 129 -6.75 -19.04 7.56
N SER A 130 -6.86 -17.96 6.81
CA SER A 130 -8.03 -17.11 6.84
C SER A 130 -9.18 -17.77 6.09
N LEU A 131 -10.41 -17.36 6.39
CA LEU A 131 -11.56 -17.68 5.55
C LEU A 131 -11.32 -17.12 4.14
N GLY A 132 -11.82 -17.81 3.12
CA GLY A 132 -11.85 -17.29 1.76
C GLY A 132 -12.73 -16.03 1.66
N VAL A 133 -12.51 -15.23 0.62
CA VAL A 133 -13.28 -13.99 0.43
C VAL A 133 -14.79 -14.22 0.39
N TRP A 134 -15.21 -15.30 -0.25
CA TRP A 134 -16.63 -15.66 -0.35
C TRP A 134 -17.23 -16.05 1.00
N GLU A 135 -16.51 -16.86 1.78
CA GLU A 135 -16.93 -17.25 3.12
C GLU A 135 -17.00 -16.04 4.06
N GLN A 136 -16.02 -15.12 3.98
CA GLN A 136 -16.06 -13.87 4.74
C GLN A 136 -17.27 -13.02 4.36
N PHE A 137 -17.55 -12.86 3.06
CA PHE A 137 -18.71 -12.11 2.58
C PHE A 137 -20.03 -12.69 3.13
N LEU A 138 -20.17 -14.01 3.10
CA LEU A 138 -21.36 -14.66 3.65
C LEU A 138 -21.47 -14.50 5.18
N ALA A 139 -20.35 -14.59 5.90
CA ALA A 139 -20.31 -14.40 7.35
C ALA A 139 -20.69 -12.94 7.74
N VAL A 140 -20.19 -11.95 7.01
CA VAL A 140 -20.58 -10.53 7.18
C VAL A 140 -22.08 -10.35 6.94
N ARG A 141 -22.61 -10.90 5.86
CA ARG A 141 -24.06 -10.83 5.56
C ARG A 141 -24.95 -11.47 6.63
N ARG A 142 -24.46 -12.49 7.32
CA ARG A 142 -25.18 -13.18 8.41
C ARG A 142 -24.96 -12.52 9.77
N GLY A 143 -24.14 -11.45 9.85
CA GLY A 143 -23.79 -10.80 11.11
C GLY A 143 -22.85 -11.61 12.01
N GLU A 144 -22.17 -12.61 11.46
CA GLU A 144 -21.26 -13.50 12.19
C GLU A 144 -19.85 -12.89 12.36
N MET A 145 -19.53 -11.87 11.57
CA MET A 145 -18.28 -11.11 11.68
C MET A 145 -18.48 -9.66 11.19
N PRO A 146 -17.69 -8.70 11.68
CA PRO A 146 -17.65 -7.34 11.13
C PRO A 146 -17.12 -7.36 9.70
N ASN A 147 -17.52 -6.36 8.88
CA ASN A 147 -16.96 -6.20 7.53
C ASN A 147 -15.46 -5.86 7.63
N PRO A 148 -14.54 -6.71 7.13
CA PRO A 148 -13.11 -6.44 7.19
C PRO A 148 -12.65 -5.37 6.17
N CYS A 149 -13.51 -5.00 5.21
CA CYS A 149 -13.20 -4.01 4.18
C CYS A 149 -14.41 -3.08 3.97
N PRO A 150 -14.73 -2.22 4.95
CA PRO A 150 -15.81 -1.25 4.82
C PRO A 150 -15.42 -0.13 3.83
N PRO A 151 -16.38 0.67 3.31
CA PRO A 151 -16.11 1.73 2.34
C PRO A 151 -15.04 2.74 2.76
N GLU A 152 -14.90 3.00 4.05
CA GLU A 152 -13.91 3.91 4.65
C GLU A 152 -12.48 3.51 4.31
N VAL A 153 -12.20 2.22 4.09
CA VAL A 153 -10.90 1.74 3.62
C VAL A 153 -10.57 2.31 2.23
N GLY A 154 -11.57 2.35 1.33
CA GLY A 154 -11.42 2.93 0.01
C GLY A 154 -11.25 4.44 0.04
N LEU A 155 -12.04 5.14 0.87
CA LEU A 155 -11.94 6.60 1.05
C LEU A 155 -10.57 6.99 1.59
N ARG A 156 -10.09 6.32 2.63
CA ARG A 156 -8.77 6.51 3.21
C ARG A 156 -7.65 6.33 2.18
N MET A 157 -7.74 5.29 1.36
CA MET A 157 -6.77 5.03 0.30
C MET A 157 -6.81 6.11 -0.78
N ALA A 158 -8.00 6.57 -1.19
CA ALA A 158 -8.17 7.63 -2.17
C ALA A 158 -7.58 8.96 -1.65
N ALA A 159 -7.90 9.36 -0.42
CA ALA A 159 -7.36 10.57 0.20
C ALA A 159 -5.82 10.54 0.29
N LEU A 160 -5.24 9.39 0.65
CA LEU A 160 -3.79 9.21 0.67
C LEU A 160 -3.18 9.34 -0.73
N TYR A 161 -3.79 8.73 -1.75
CA TYR A 161 -3.32 8.81 -3.12
C TYR A 161 -3.42 10.23 -3.69
N ASP A 162 -4.49 10.97 -3.38
CA ASP A 162 -4.65 12.37 -3.78
C ASP A 162 -3.55 13.25 -3.17
N ALA A 163 -3.20 13.05 -1.90
CA ALA A 163 -2.09 13.76 -1.26
C ALA A 163 -0.74 13.41 -1.90
N ILE A 164 -0.52 12.15 -2.28
CA ILE A 164 0.67 11.68 -3.01
C ILE A 164 0.78 12.37 -4.37
N ARG A 165 -0.32 12.44 -5.13
CA ARG A 165 -0.36 13.14 -6.41
C ARG A 165 -0.06 14.62 -6.27
N ALA A 166 -0.75 15.29 -5.36
CA ALA A 166 -0.56 16.71 -5.08
C ALA A 166 0.90 17.01 -4.71
N SER A 167 1.53 16.18 -3.89
CA SER A 167 2.95 16.30 -3.56
C SER A 167 3.85 16.15 -4.79
N SER A 168 3.60 15.15 -5.62
CA SER A 168 4.38 14.90 -6.83
C SER A 168 4.26 16.06 -7.83
N GLU A 169 3.06 16.61 -8.01
CA GLU A 169 2.77 17.76 -8.87
C GLU A 169 3.46 19.05 -8.37
N ASP A 170 3.68 19.17 -7.05
CA ASP A 170 4.42 20.29 -6.42
C ASP A 170 5.90 19.95 -6.15
N GLY A 171 6.51 19.08 -6.97
CA GLY A 171 7.93 18.78 -6.93
C GLY A 171 8.39 18.02 -5.67
N GLY A 172 7.51 17.25 -5.05
CA GLY A 172 7.81 16.44 -3.88
C GLY A 172 7.70 17.19 -2.55
N ARG A 173 7.05 18.35 -2.51
CA ARG A 173 6.79 19.06 -1.25
C ARG A 173 5.83 18.26 -0.37
N PRO A 174 6.03 18.27 0.96
CA PRO A 174 5.13 17.60 1.88
C PRO A 174 3.70 18.15 1.78
N VAL A 175 2.73 17.23 1.67
CA VAL A 175 1.30 17.52 1.65
C VAL A 175 0.64 16.81 2.81
N ARG A 176 -0.21 17.50 3.55
CA ARG A 176 -1.01 16.89 4.61
C ARG A 176 -2.08 15.99 4.01
N VAL A 177 -2.18 14.78 4.55
CA VAL A 177 -3.30 13.90 4.24
C VAL A 177 -4.51 14.40 5.03
N GLN A 178 -5.56 14.80 4.32
CA GLN A 178 -6.77 15.28 4.98
C GLN A 178 -7.45 14.10 5.69
N PRO A 179 -7.81 14.25 6.97
CA PRO A 179 -8.65 13.25 7.62
C PRO A 179 -10.00 13.21 6.91
N GLU A 180 -10.61 12.03 6.83
CA GLU A 180 -11.98 11.90 6.37
C GLU A 180 -12.89 12.81 7.23
N GLU A 181 -13.59 13.75 6.62
CA GLU A 181 -14.72 14.40 7.28
C GLU A 181 -15.81 13.31 7.40
N ALA A 182 -16.05 12.86 8.63
CA ALA A 182 -17.17 11.99 8.92
C ALA A 182 -18.46 12.74 8.57
N SER A 183 -19.11 12.30 7.50
CA SER A 183 -20.43 12.78 7.06
C SER A 183 -21.53 12.23 7.94
#